data_fa2f508c327e9c7a48b56fad3b610b94
#
_entry.id   fa2f508c327e9c7a48b56fad3b610b94
#
_cell.length_a   1.000
_cell.length_b   1.000
_cell.length_c   1.000
_cell.angle_alpha   90.00
_cell.angle_beta   90.00
_cell.angle_gamma   90.00
#
_symmetry.space_group_name_H-M   'P 1'
#
loop_
_entity.id
_entity.type
_entity.pdbx_description
1 polymer ?
#
loop_
_entity_poly.entity_id
_entity_poly.type
_entity_poly.pdbx_seq_one_letter_code
_entity_poly.pdbx_strand_id
1 'polypeptide(L)'
;MRRRTVIVWVAGVAGLSGCLFADDRHDGPPELLGFGEIEVVIDGSSVDLSEDRFQAEHADNYSLAFHLHEGDDFWYMEGEEPVTFAEGIDALPYFAYEHASGADIVTYDGAVYDGRDPGTELTFLVDDDEVDPTQYVLSDGDDLHLEITTEG
;
A
#
# COMPACT_ATOMS: atom_id res chain seq x y z
N MET A 1 -17.02 44.90 -14.83
CA MET A 1 -17.27 44.29 -14.52
C MET A 1 -17.79 43.85 -14.31
N ARG A 2 -17.63 43.44 -14.52
CA ARG A 2 -18.17 42.74 -14.46
C ARG A 2 -18.52 41.93 -14.46
N ARG A 3 -18.46 41.71 -14.62
CA ARG A 3 -18.84 40.90 -14.76
C ARG A 3 -19.11 40.05 -14.56
N ARG A 4 -19.10 39.98 -14.61
CA ARG A 4 -19.45 39.13 -14.51
C ARG A 4 -19.88 38.32 -14.51
N THR A 5 -19.93 38.28 -14.62
CA THR A 5 -20.53 37.37 -14.53
C THR A 5 -20.67 36.56 -14.68
N VAL A 6 -20.51 36.63 -14.99
CA VAL A 6 -20.76 35.65 -15.09
C VAL A 6 -20.84 34.77 -14.93
N ILE A 7 -20.82 34.71 -14.96
CA ILE A 7 -21.03 33.73 -14.75
C ILE A 7 -21.28 32.97 -14.52
N VAL A 8 -21.30 32.94 -14.60
CA VAL A 8 -21.70 32.03 -14.29
C VAL A 8 -22.04 31.25 -14.27
N TRP A 9 -22.20 31.23 -14.54
CA TRP A 9 -22.75 30.19 -14.51
C TRP A 9 -22.71 29.28 -14.61
N VAL A 10 -22.56 29.24 -14.83
CA VAL A 10 -22.71 28.26 -14.91
C VAL A 10 -22.65 27.47 -14.54
N ALA A 11 -22.70 27.44 -14.56
CA ALA A 11 -22.81 26.55 -14.17
C ALA A 11 -23.09 25.84 -13.97
N GLY A 12 -23.13 25.70 -14.07
CA GLY A 12 -23.51 24.81 -13.82
C GLY A 12 -23.77 24.08 -13.97
N VAL A 13 -23.89 23.95 -14.44
CA VAL A 13 -24.19 23.03 -14.45
C VAL A 13 -24.05 22.20 -14.41
N ALA A 14 -23.92 22.15 -14.67
CA ALA A 14 -23.90 21.28 -14.66
C ALA A 14 -23.80 20.52 -14.17
N GLY A 15 -23.62 20.53 -14.04
CA GLY A 15 -23.63 19.68 -13.61
C GLY A 15 -23.99 19.04 -13.35
N LEU A 16 -24.40 18.90 -13.76
CA LEU A 16 -24.89 18.17 -13.46
C LEU A 16 -24.98 17.35 -13.68
N SER A 17 -24.98 17.31 -14.10
CA SER A 17 -25.17 16.47 -14.30
C SER A 17 -24.64 15.60 -14.27
N GLY A 18 -24.32 15.73 -14.53
CA GLY A 18 -23.85 14.76 -14.68
C GLY A 18 -23.46 14.06 -13.89
N CYS A 19 -23.24 14.16 -13.62
CA CYS A 19 -22.85 13.44 -12.89
C CYS A 19 -23.50 12.74 -12.27
N LEU A 20 -24.03 12.80 -12.52
CA LEU A 20 -24.62 12.19 -11.90
C LEU A 20 -24.71 11.04 -12.13
N PHE A 21 -24.64 10.72 -12.70
CA PHE A 21 -24.71 9.62 -12.85
C PHE A 21 -23.82 8.91 -12.71
N ALA A 22 -23.32 9.24 -12.64
CA ALA A 22 -22.39 8.54 -12.60
C ALA A 22 -22.39 7.67 -11.61
N ASP A 23 -22.68 7.52 -11.21
CA ASP A 23 -22.65 6.83 -10.27
C ASP A 23 -22.89 5.62 -10.27
N ASP A 24 -22.83 5.35 -10.84
CA ASP A 24 -23.13 4.33 -10.87
C ASP A 24 -22.42 3.38 -10.52
N ARG A 25 -22.46 2.88 -10.24
CA ARG A 25 -22.04 1.98 -9.93
C ARG A 25 -21.19 1.36 -10.37
N HIS A 26 -20.77 0.79 -10.35
CA HIS A 26 -19.82 0.35 -10.60
C HIS A 26 -19.65 -0.95 -10.52
N ASP A 27 -20.13 -1.55 -11.34
CA ASP A 27 -19.95 -2.89 -11.48
C ASP A 27 -18.78 -3.21 -12.31
N GLY A 28 -17.89 -2.34 -12.58
CA GLY A 28 -16.68 -2.58 -13.34
C GLY A 28 -15.62 -3.28 -12.50
N PRO A 29 -14.50 -3.63 -13.11
CA PRO A 29 -13.38 -4.18 -12.36
C PRO A 29 -12.86 -3.15 -11.38
N PRO A 30 -12.16 -3.59 -10.35
CA PRO A 30 -11.58 -2.64 -9.41
C PRO A 30 -10.66 -1.68 -10.11
N GLU A 31 -10.66 -0.45 -9.66
CA GLU A 31 -9.78 0.55 -10.23
C GLU A 31 -8.42 0.47 -9.58
N LEU A 32 -7.41 0.66 -10.38
CA LEU A 32 -6.05 0.72 -9.87
C LEU A 32 -5.87 2.03 -9.13
N LEU A 33 -5.66 1.95 -7.83
CA LEU A 33 -5.42 3.13 -7.01
C LEU A 33 -3.96 3.56 -7.03
N GLY A 34 -3.05 2.63 -7.32
CA GLY A 34 -1.64 2.98 -7.39
C GLY A 34 -0.78 1.74 -7.48
N PHE A 35 0.47 1.95 -7.89
CA PHE A 35 1.47 0.89 -7.87
C PHE A 35 2.84 1.55 -7.76
N GLY A 36 3.83 0.79 -7.36
CA GLY A 36 5.18 1.30 -7.22
C GLY A 36 6.13 0.20 -6.82
N GLU A 37 7.36 0.56 -6.54
CA GLU A 37 8.39 -0.42 -6.19
C GLU A 37 8.30 -0.77 -4.71
N ILE A 38 8.73 -1.98 -4.37
CA ILE A 38 8.75 -2.42 -2.98
C ILE A 38 9.97 -3.31 -2.77
N GLU A 39 10.63 -3.12 -1.64
CA GLU A 39 11.75 -3.97 -1.25
C GLU A 39 11.65 -4.26 0.23
N VAL A 40 11.90 -5.51 0.60
CA VAL A 40 12.00 -5.91 2.00
C VAL A 40 13.38 -6.50 2.23
N VAL A 41 14.11 -5.96 3.20
CA VAL A 41 15.47 -6.40 3.50
C VAL A 41 15.50 -6.86 4.95
N ILE A 42 16.00 -8.07 5.18
CA ILE A 42 16.11 -8.61 6.54
C ILE A 42 17.57 -8.97 6.77
N ASP A 43 18.19 -8.30 7.74
CA ASP A 43 19.59 -8.50 8.10
C ASP A 43 20.49 -8.43 6.87
N GLY A 44 20.23 -7.44 6.01
CA GLY A 44 21.08 -7.18 4.84
C GLY A 44 20.76 -8.03 3.63
N SER A 45 19.77 -8.90 3.71
CA SER A 45 19.39 -9.77 2.58
C SER A 45 18.01 -9.40 2.09
N SER A 46 17.88 -9.13 0.80
CA SER A 46 16.58 -8.81 0.21
C SER A 46 15.73 -10.07 0.10
N VAL A 47 14.46 -9.93 0.45
CA VAL A 47 13.48 -10.99 0.23
C VAL A 47 13.12 -10.95 -1.25
N ASP A 48 13.15 -12.10 -1.92
CA ASP A 48 12.84 -12.16 -3.34
C ASP A 48 11.32 -12.18 -3.52
N LEU A 49 10.75 -11.00 -3.66
CA LEU A 49 9.30 -10.87 -3.79
C LEU A 49 8.78 -11.27 -5.17
N SER A 50 9.68 -11.63 -6.09
CA SER A 50 9.27 -12.12 -7.38
C SER A 50 8.94 -13.61 -7.37
N GLU A 51 9.10 -14.27 -6.22
CA GLU A 51 8.72 -15.68 -6.10
C GLU A 51 7.20 -15.82 -6.24
N ASP A 52 6.81 -16.92 -6.87
CA ASP A 52 5.39 -17.19 -7.15
C ASP A 52 4.52 -17.08 -5.91
N ARG A 53 5.01 -17.51 -4.77
CA ARG A 53 4.19 -17.58 -3.56
C ARG A 53 3.72 -16.21 -3.07
N PHE A 54 4.37 -15.14 -3.51
CA PHE A 54 3.98 -13.80 -3.09
C PHE A 54 3.01 -13.14 -4.06
N GLN A 55 2.78 -13.73 -5.22
CA GLN A 55 2.11 -13.03 -6.32
C GLN A 55 0.66 -13.45 -6.43
N ALA A 56 -0.19 -12.49 -6.82
CA ALA A 56 -1.63 -12.69 -6.85
C ALA A 56 -2.01 -13.87 -7.75
N GLU A 57 -1.28 -14.05 -8.84
CA GLU A 57 -1.60 -15.13 -9.79
C GLU A 57 -1.40 -16.52 -9.20
N HIS A 58 -0.60 -16.64 -8.16
CA HIS A 58 -0.25 -17.94 -7.59
C HIS A 58 -0.70 -18.13 -6.16
N ALA A 59 -0.96 -17.03 -5.44
CA ALA A 59 -1.34 -17.13 -4.04
C ALA A 59 -2.85 -17.33 -3.92
N ASP A 60 -3.26 -18.19 -3.00
CA ASP A 60 -4.68 -18.46 -2.83
C ASP A 60 -5.39 -17.38 -2.06
N ASN A 61 -4.66 -16.58 -1.29
CA ASN A 61 -5.29 -15.64 -0.38
C ASN A 61 -4.71 -14.24 -0.49
N TYR A 62 -4.47 -13.79 -1.71
CA TYR A 62 -4.00 -12.43 -1.87
C TYR A 62 -5.15 -11.43 -1.65
N SER A 63 -4.80 -10.18 -1.43
CA SER A 63 -5.78 -9.12 -1.21
C SER A 63 -5.73 -8.13 -2.36
N LEU A 64 -6.89 -7.77 -2.90
CA LEU A 64 -6.96 -6.72 -3.91
C LEU A 64 -6.48 -5.38 -3.37
N ALA A 65 -6.62 -5.18 -2.06
CA ALA A 65 -6.20 -3.92 -1.47
C ALA A 65 -4.70 -3.68 -1.60
N PHE A 66 -3.90 -4.76 -1.64
CA PHE A 66 -2.45 -4.63 -1.79
C PHE A 66 -1.89 -6.00 -2.16
N HIS A 67 -1.22 -6.08 -3.31
CA HIS A 67 -0.71 -7.37 -3.78
C HIS A 67 0.40 -7.14 -4.79
N LEU A 68 1.06 -8.25 -5.16
CA LEU A 68 2.12 -8.27 -6.17
C LEU A 68 1.64 -9.08 -7.36
N HIS A 69 2.20 -8.79 -8.53
CA HIS A 69 1.87 -9.50 -9.76
C HIS A 69 3.08 -10.20 -10.31
N GLU A 70 2.82 -11.26 -11.07
CA GLU A 70 3.86 -12.02 -11.74
C GLU A 70 4.55 -11.12 -12.77
N GLY A 71 5.87 -11.26 -12.84
CA GLY A 71 6.62 -10.56 -13.87
C GLY A 71 7.31 -9.30 -13.40
N ASP A 72 6.98 -8.81 -12.21
CA ASP A 72 7.69 -7.65 -11.68
C ASP A 72 7.72 -7.74 -10.16
N ASP A 73 8.31 -6.73 -9.52
CA ASP A 73 8.34 -6.67 -8.06
C ASP A 73 7.74 -5.35 -7.61
N PHE A 74 6.64 -4.99 -8.23
CA PHE A 74 5.88 -3.80 -7.87
C PHE A 74 4.70 -4.20 -7.00
N TRP A 75 4.31 -3.29 -6.11
CA TRP A 75 3.06 -3.45 -5.36
C TRP A 75 1.93 -2.78 -6.14
N TYR A 76 0.71 -3.29 -5.94
CA TYR A 76 -0.49 -2.79 -6.61
C TYR A 76 -1.61 -2.63 -5.59
N MET A 77 -2.35 -1.52 -5.67
CA MET A 77 -3.56 -1.28 -4.88
C MET A 77 -4.75 -1.23 -5.83
N GLU A 78 -5.66 -2.18 -5.69
CA GLU A 78 -6.84 -2.25 -6.55
C GLU A 78 -8.12 -2.39 -5.74
N GLY A 79 -8.09 -2.04 -4.47
CA GLY A 79 -9.29 -2.09 -3.63
C GLY A 79 -10.13 -0.84 -3.78
N GLU A 80 -11.00 -0.62 -2.81
CA GLU A 80 -11.88 0.54 -2.86
C GLU A 80 -11.23 1.79 -2.29
N GLU A 81 -10.29 1.63 -1.38
CA GLU A 81 -9.63 2.74 -0.73
C GLU A 81 -8.16 2.43 -0.59
N PRO A 82 -7.31 3.46 -0.62
CA PRO A 82 -5.90 3.20 -0.37
C PRO A 82 -5.68 2.72 1.06
N VAL A 83 -4.60 1.97 1.24
CA VAL A 83 -4.27 1.38 2.53
C VAL A 83 -3.02 2.04 3.07
N THR A 84 -2.78 1.86 4.37
CA THR A 84 -1.52 2.30 4.97
C THR A 84 -0.41 1.33 4.63
N PHE A 85 0.84 1.76 4.84
CA PHE A 85 1.99 0.88 4.63
C PHE A 85 1.84 -0.38 5.48
N ALA A 86 1.43 -0.22 6.75
CA ALA A 86 1.25 -1.36 7.65
C ALA A 86 0.20 -2.33 7.10
N GLU A 87 -0.92 -1.78 6.63
CA GLU A 87 -1.97 -2.63 6.06
C GLU A 87 -1.50 -3.34 4.81
N GLY A 88 -0.64 -2.69 4.03
CA GLY A 88 -0.08 -3.32 2.84
C GLY A 88 0.79 -4.50 3.18
N ILE A 89 1.68 -4.34 4.16
CA ILE A 89 2.53 -5.46 4.58
C ILE A 89 1.68 -6.60 5.12
N ASP A 90 0.65 -6.27 5.91
CA ASP A 90 -0.21 -7.30 6.48
C ASP A 90 -0.98 -8.07 5.39
N ALA A 91 -1.18 -7.46 4.24
CA ALA A 91 -1.95 -8.07 3.16
C ALA A 91 -1.14 -9.01 2.30
N LEU A 92 0.19 -8.96 2.37
CA LEU A 92 1.03 -9.80 1.51
C LEU A 92 1.07 -11.23 2.03
N PRO A 93 1.08 -12.22 1.11
CA PRO A 93 1.22 -13.61 1.54
C PRO A 93 2.51 -13.82 2.32
N TYR A 94 2.45 -14.62 3.35
CA TYR A 94 3.57 -14.95 4.23
C TYR A 94 4.06 -13.80 5.09
N PHE A 95 3.38 -12.65 5.03
CA PHE A 95 3.68 -11.52 5.90
C PHE A 95 2.48 -11.25 6.80
N ALA A 96 2.76 -10.69 7.97
CA ALA A 96 1.74 -10.15 8.84
C ALA A 96 2.31 -8.95 9.56
N TYR A 97 1.47 -8.02 9.93
CA TYR A 97 1.89 -6.83 10.65
C TYR A 97 0.99 -6.64 11.86
N GLU A 98 1.60 -6.22 12.95
CA GLU A 98 0.87 -5.89 14.16
C GLU A 98 1.56 -4.71 14.83
N HIS A 99 0.78 -3.85 15.46
CA HIS A 99 1.33 -2.77 16.27
C HIS A 99 0.88 -2.99 17.68
N ALA A 100 1.82 -3.12 18.61
CA ALA A 100 1.50 -3.41 20.00
C ALA A 100 2.51 -2.76 20.90
N SER A 101 2.03 -2.18 21.99
CA SER A 101 2.89 -1.58 23.02
C SER A 101 3.87 -0.56 22.44
N GLY A 102 3.39 0.21 21.45
CA GLY A 102 4.20 1.27 20.87
C GLY A 102 5.25 0.79 19.87
N ALA A 103 5.20 -0.46 19.44
CA ALA A 103 6.22 -0.99 18.54
C ALA A 103 5.58 -1.72 17.36
N ASP A 104 6.32 -1.74 16.25
CA ASP A 104 5.94 -2.48 15.07
C ASP A 104 6.42 -3.92 15.19
N ILE A 105 5.60 -4.85 14.74
CA ILE A 105 5.93 -6.27 14.74
C ILE A 105 5.59 -6.80 13.37
N VAL A 106 6.57 -7.39 12.69
CA VAL A 106 6.36 -8.00 11.39
C VAL A 106 6.68 -9.47 11.50
N THR A 107 5.77 -10.29 10.99
CA THR A 107 6.01 -11.71 10.85
C THR A 107 6.25 -12.00 9.39
N TYR A 108 7.31 -12.73 9.10
CA TYR A 108 7.61 -13.15 7.74
C TYR A 108 7.96 -14.62 7.74
N ASP A 109 7.19 -15.40 7.00
CA ASP A 109 7.44 -16.84 6.80
C ASP A 109 7.60 -17.54 8.14
N GLY A 110 6.77 -17.16 9.11
CA GLY A 110 6.76 -17.77 10.44
C GLY A 110 7.72 -17.19 11.43
N ALA A 111 8.64 -16.33 11.01
CA ALA A 111 9.59 -15.68 11.93
C ALA A 111 9.01 -14.34 12.37
N VAL A 112 9.06 -14.07 13.67
CA VAL A 112 8.49 -12.85 14.24
C VAL A 112 9.61 -11.87 14.53
N TYR A 113 9.49 -10.66 13.98
CA TYR A 113 10.44 -9.57 14.21
C TYR A 113 9.72 -8.51 15.02
N ASP A 114 10.01 -8.46 16.32
CA ASP A 114 9.29 -7.64 17.27
C ASP A 114 10.16 -6.46 17.68
N GLY A 115 9.70 -5.25 17.36
CA GLY A 115 10.48 -4.06 17.66
C GLY A 115 10.69 -3.82 19.14
N ARG A 116 10.01 -4.56 20.01
CA ARG A 116 10.25 -4.44 21.45
C ARG A 116 11.46 -5.26 21.89
N ASP A 117 11.93 -6.18 21.06
CA ASP A 117 13.05 -7.03 21.44
C ASP A 117 14.36 -6.25 21.33
N PRO A 118 15.25 -6.37 22.30
CA PRO A 118 16.54 -5.69 22.20
C PRO A 118 17.26 -6.14 20.94
N GLY A 119 17.81 -5.19 20.19
CA GLY A 119 18.54 -5.50 18.99
C GLY A 119 17.71 -5.67 17.74
N THR A 120 16.39 -5.64 17.85
CA THR A 120 15.52 -5.74 16.66
C THR A 120 15.01 -4.36 16.31
N GLU A 121 15.23 -3.97 15.06
CA GLU A 121 14.80 -2.66 14.60
C GLU A 121 14.08 -2.81 13.25
N LEU A 122 12.92 -2.19 13.14
CA LEU A 122 12.14 -2.18 11.90
C LEU A 122 12.04 -0.74 11.42
N THR A 123 12.40 -0.51 10.17
CA THR A 123 12.38 0.82 9.58
C THR A 123 11.53 0.78 8.32
N PHE A 124 10.55 1.66 8.24
CA PHE A 124 9.66 1.77 7.08
C PHE A 124 9.97 3.07 6.36
N LEU A 125 10.35 2.97 5.10
CA LEU A 125 10.74 4.13 4.30
C LEU A 125 9.85 4.25 3.07
N VAL A 126 9.49 5.48 2.73
CA VAL A 126 8.79 5.79 1.48
C VAL A 126 9.62 6.84 0.78
N ASP A 127 10.11 6.52 -0.42
CA ASP A 127 10.98 7.41 -1.18
C ASP A 127 12.18 7.86 -0.32
N ASP A 128 12.72 6.90 0.44
CA ASP A 128 13.88 7.08 1.30
C ASP A 128 13.63 7.90 2.57
N ASP A 129 12.39 8.27 2.85
CA ASP A 129 12.04 8.98 4.08
C ASP A 129 11.35 8.05 5.05
N GLU A 130 11.76 8.06 6.30
CA GLU A 130 11.16 7.20 7.31
C GLU A 130 9.75 7.67 7.64
N VAL A 131 8.81 6.73 7.69
CA VAL A 131 7.42 7.04 7.98
C VAL A 131 6.90 6.13 9.08
N ASP A 132 5.78 6.54 9.69
CA ASP A 132 5.03 5.70 10.61
C ASP A 132 4.09 4.84 9.76
N PRO A 133 4.32 3.52 9.68
CA PRO A 133 3.54 2.71 8.74
C PRO A 133 2.06 2.64 9.09
N THR A 134 1.69 2.90 10.36
CA THR A 134 0.27 2.88 10.73
C THR A 134 -0.46 4.14 10.31
N GLN A 135 0.28 5.20 9.99
CA GLN A 135 -0.30 6.49 9.65
C GLN A 135 -0.12 6.87 8.19
N TYR A 136 0.88 6.31 7.54
CA TYR A 136 1.18 6.70 6.17
C TYR A 136 0.29 5.93 5.19
N VAL A 137 -0.56 6.66 4.47
CA VAL A 137 -1.44 6.09 3.45
C VAL A 137 -0.69 6.08 2.13
N LEU A 138 -0.65 4.93 1.47
CA LEU A 138 0.13 4.75 0.26
C LEU A 138 -0.44 5.54 -0.91
N SER A 139 0.44 6.03 -1.76
CA SER A 139 0.09 6.79 -2.96
C SER A 139 0.74 6.17 -4.18
N ASP A 140 0.14 6.40 -5.32
CA ASP A 140 0.68 5.92 -6.59
C ASP A 140 2.11 6.42 -6.77
N GLY A 141 3.01 5.51 -7.09
CA GLY A 141 4.41 5.84 -7.33
C GLY A 141 5.31 5.74 -6.11
N ASP A 142 4.75 5.42 -4.94
CA ASP A 142 5.58 5.31 -3.74
C ASP A 142 6.58 4.18 -3.88
N ASP A 143 7.82 4.47 -3.49
CA ASP A 143 8.91 3.49 -3.45
C ASP A 143 9.02 3.02 -2.00
N LEU A 144 8.57 1.79 -1.75
CA LEU A 144 8.44 1.27 -0.39
C LEU A 144 9.65 0.43 -0.01
N HIS A 145 10.17 0.64 1.17
CA HIS A 145 11.32 -0.11 1.67
C HIS A 145 11.09 -0.45 3.13
N LEU A 146 11.09 -1.73 3.45
CA LEU A 146 11.04 -2.19 4.83
C LEU A 146 12.36 -2.84 5.16
N GLU A 147 13.05 -2.29 6.16
CA GLU A 147 14.31 -2.87 6.58
C GLU A 147 14.19 -3.38 8.01
N ILE A 148 14.54 -4.63 8.20
CA ILE A 148 14.51 -5.28 9.52
C ILE A 148 15.94 -5.71 9.84
N THR A 149 16.43 -5.29 11.01
CA THR A 149 17.74 -5.72 11.48
C THR A 149 17.59 -6.35 12.84
N THR A 150 18.35 -7.39 13.06
CA THR A 150 18.40 -8.04 14.37
C THR A 150 19.85 -8.15 14.77
N GLU A 151 20.08 -8.16 16.11
CA GLU A 151 21.41 -8.35 16.57
C GLU A 151 21.57 -9.78 16.83
N GLY A 152 22.43 -10.35 16.16
CA GLY A 152 22.49 -11.71 16.29
C GLY A 152 23.55 -12.39 16.88
#